data_2a9ec32e9a5c7200a0583f726e2b7a4a
#
_entry.id   2a9ec32e9a5c7200a0583f726e2b7a4a
#
_cell.length_a   1.000
_cell.length_b   1.000
_cell.length_c   1.000
_cell.angle_alpha   90.00
_cell.angle_beta   90.00
_cell.angle_gamma   90.00
#
_symmetry.space_group_name_H-M   'P 1'
#
loop_
_entity.id
_entity.type
_entity.pdbx_description
1 polymer ?
#
loop_
_entity_poly.entity_id
_entity_poly.type
_entity_poly.pdbx_seq_one_letter_code
_entity_poly.pdbx_strand_id
1 'polypeptide(L)'
;EKKVKNLENYKSLVAKGYLSEVEYLKYEEDLVSMESSIGKLQSEQNKLYAQRESTRRELKKALNSSKSSLSQALEEKELKANELKSAKDITSPIEGSVVQITKLPGQSVTKGLELFVISPNNSKGLKGTFLVSGSNAGKIKVGDRALISPSSAPSQRYGYIQGYVESISPYPSNPSAIASFIGSENLAKTVFSEEMEKLPLLVVVKPEYKNSKLVWEGSKGPEWTILSGTSANVKIIYKQRIPISYVLPWVKSITGIGNI
;
A
#
# COMPACT_ATOMS: atom_id res chain seq x y z
N GLU A 1 13.21 76.21 9.15
CA GLU A 1 12.33 76.98 10.04
C GLU A 1 12.96 78.29 10.51
N LYS A 2 14.16 78.33 11.09
CA LYS A 2 14.81 79.57 11.55
C LYS A 2 15.04 80.59 10.42
N LYS A 3 15.43 80.16 9.21
CA LYS A 3 15.66 81.06 8.08
C LYS A 3 14.39 81.65 7.48
N VAL A 4 13.28 80.85 7.47
CA VAL A 4 11.97 81.34 7.03
C VAL A 4 11.47 82.45 7.98
N LYS A 5 11.62 82.26 9.29
CA LYS A 5 11.27 83.24 10.29
C LYS A 5 12.14 84.55 10.21
N ASN A 6 13.41 84.35 9.81
CA ASN A 6 14.28 85.49 9.56
C ASN A 6 13.89 86.23 8.29
N LEU A 7 13.37 85.57 7.25
CA LEU A 7 12.91 86.23 6.03
C LEU A 7 11.75 87.17 6.29
N GLU A 8 10.78 86.79 7.16
CA GLU A 8 9.70 87.69 7.60
C GLU A 8 10.22 88.93 8.33
N ASN A 9 11.25 88.72 9.18
CA ASN A 9 11.91 89.85 9.85
C ASN A 9 12.63 90.76 8.84
N TYR A 10 13.33 90.19 7.85
CA TYR A 10 13.98 90.97 6.79
C TYR A 10 12.97 91.76 5.94
N LYS A 11 11.81 91.15 5.61
CA LYS A 11 10.72 91.90 4.96
C LYS A 11 10.25 93.11 5.73
N SER A 12 10.16 93.03 7.05
CA SER A 12 9.80 94.16 7.91
C SER A 12 10.89 95.20 7.99
N LEU A 13 12.18 94.82 7.84
CA LEU A 13 13.30 95.76 7.81
C LEU A 13 13.39 96.48 6.49
N VAL A 14 13.08 95.86 5.36
CA VAL A 14 12.97 96.50 4.06
C VAL A 14 11.87 97.56 4.07
N ALA A 15 10.68 97.22 4.62
CA ALA A 15 9.56 98.19 4.75
C ALA A 15 9.89 99.38 5.59
N LYS A 16 10.84 99.27 6.53
CA LYS A 16 11.34 100.36 7.39
C LYS A 16 12.55 101.09 6.80
N GLY A 17 13.03 100.73 5.60
CA GLY A 17 14.17 101.36 4.90
C GLY A 17 15.54 100.96 5.49
N TYR A 18 15.65 99.96 6.38
CA TYR A 18 16.90 99.55 7.01
C TYR A 18 17.65 98.50 6.22
N LEU A 19 17.01 97.82 5.17
CA LEU A 19 17.61 96.84 4.31
C LEU A 19 17.28 97.17 2.86
N SER A 20 18.22 96.92 1.95
CA SER A 20 18.00 97.06 0.52
C SER A 20 17.12 95.95 -0.02
N GLU A 21 16.22 96.26 -0.96
CA GLU A 21 15.35 95.30 -1.63
C GLU A 21 16.18 94.23 -2.37
N VAL A 22 17.33 94.58 -2.92
CA VAL A 22 18.27 93.70 -3.57
C VAL A 22 18.86 92.65 -2.61
N GLU A 23 19.16 93.08 -1.40
CA GLU A 23 19.66 92.14 -0.36
C GLU A 23 18.55 91.18 0.12
N TYR A 24 17.31 91.62 0.24
CA TYR A 24 16.17 90.76 0.57
C TYR A 24 15.95 89.68 -0.52
N LEU A 25 15.93 90.07 -1.80
CA LEU A 25 15.78 89.13 -2.92
C LEU A 25 16.89 88.08 -2.92
N LYS A 26 18.13 88.44 -2.62
CA LYS A 26 19.21 87.48 -2.49
C LYS A 26 19.00 86.46 -1.37
N TYR A 27 18.49 86.89 -0.21
CA TYR A 27 18.14 85.93 0.86
C TYR A 27 16.97 85.01 0.50
N GLU A 28 15.99 85.47 -0.26
CA GLU A 28 14.87 84.71 -0.77
C GLU A 28 15.35 83.68 -1.77
N GLU A 29 16.22 84.06 -2.69
CA GLU A 29 16.85 83.17 -3.67
C GLU A 29 17.71 82.02 -3.02
N ASP A 30 18.48 82.39 -2.00
CA ASP A 30 19.27 81.45 -1.19
C ASP A 30 18.34 80.46 -0.45
N LEU A 31 17.19 80.90 0.05
CA LEU A 31 16.24 80.05 0.74
C LEU A 31 15.59 79.03 -0.23
N VAL A 32 15.14 79.49 -1.41
CA VAL A 32 14.58 78.64 -2.47
C VAL A 32 15.61 77.60 -2.94
N SER A 33 16.87 78.05 -3.09
CA SER A 33 17.97 77.14 -3.46
C SER A 33 18.20 76.05 -2.39
N MET A 34 18.15 76.41 -1.11
CA MET A 34 18.26 75.43 -0.01
C MET A 34 17.08 74.49 0.03
N GLU A 35 15.83 75.00 -0.12
CA GLU A 35 14.64 74.14 -0.16
C GLU A 35 14.70 73.10 -1.32
N SER A 36 15.13 73.57 -2.51
CA SER A 36 15.37 72.74 -3.65
C SER A 36 16.42 71.61 -3.34
N SER A 37 17.50 72.00 -2.65
CA SER A 37 18.55 71.05 -2.25
C SER A 37 18.06 70.03 -1.24
N ILE A 38 17.26 70.44 -0.25
CA ILE A 38 16.61 69.54 0.72
C ILE A 38 15.69 68.56 -0.01
N GLY A 39 14.86 69.04 -0.96
CA GLY A 39 13.98 68.17 -1.75
C GLY A 39 14.74 67.15 -2.57
N LYS A 40 15.88 67.53 -3.16
CA LYS A 40 16.77 66.59 -3.86
C LYS A 40 17.33 65.49 -2.94
N LEU A 41 17.84 65.90 -1.76
CA LEU A 41 18.38 64.98 -0.77
C LEU A 41 17.32 64.01 -0.21
N GLN A 42 16.11 64.50 0.01
CA GLN A 42 14.98 63.65 0.42
C GLN A 42 14.60 62.65 -0.64
N SER A 43 14.57 63.07 -1.92
CA SER A 43 14.30 62.15 -3.03
C SER A 43 15.38 61.09 -3.16
N GLU A 44 16.65 61.45 -3.01
CA GLU A 44 17.77 60.53 -3.04
C GLU A 44 17.72 59.54 -1.85
N GLN A 45 17.41 60.04 -0.66
CA GLN A 45 17.20 59.18 0.52
C GLN A 45 16.10 58.17 0.28
N ASN A 46 14.96 58.57 -0.27
CA ASN A 46 13.85 57.67 -0.56
C ASN A 46 14.23 56.61 -1.59
N LYS A 47 15.02 56.98 -2.63
CA LYS A 47 15.55 56.00 -3.60
C LYS A 47 16.44 54.99 -2.93
N LEU A 48 17.35 55.40 -2.06
CA LEU A 48 18.24 54.48 -1.34
C LEU A 48 17.47 53.56 -0.39
N TYR A 49 16.43 54.04 0.30
CA TYR A 49 15.56 53.19 1.09
C TYR A 49 14.83 52.16 0.23
N ALA A 50 14.27 52.53 -0.91
CA ALA A 50 13.60 51.63 -1.83
C ALA A 50 14.57 50.55 -2.38
N GLN A 51 15.78 50.95 -2.74
CA GLN A 51 16.83 50.05 -3.22
C GLN A 51 17.25 49.06 -2.12
N ARG A 52 17.45 49.53 -0.90
CA ARG A 52 17.78 48.68 0.26
C ARG A 52 16.70 47.61 0.48
N GLU A 53 15.44 47.99 0.46
CA GLU A 53 14.32 47.06 0.67
C GLU A 53 14.17 46.07 -0.50
N SER A 54 14.47 46.48 -1.73
CA SER A 54 14.52 45.60 -2.89
C SER A 54 15.61 44.53 -2.71
N THR A 55 16.83 44.96 -2.44
CA THR A 55 17.97 44.05 -2.21
C THR A 55 17.72 43.09 -1.05
N ARG A 56 17.12 43.58 0.03
CA ARG A 56 16.75 42.74 1.18
C ARG A 56 15.73 41.65 0.80
N ARG A 57 14.74 41.99 -0.03
CA ARG A 57 13.75 41.02 -0.52
C ARG A 57 14.39 39.98 -1.44
N GLU A 58 15.27 40.39 -2.32
CA GLU A 58 16.03 39.49 -3.23
C GLU A 58 16.91 38.54 -2.45
N LEU A 59 17.65 39.04 -1.46
CA LEU A 59 18.47 38.19 -0.59
C LEU A 59 17.64 37.16 0.18
N LYS A 60 16.47 37.60 0.72
CA LYS A 60 15.56 36.68 1.40
C LYS A 60 15.01 35.60 0.48
N LYS A 61 14.65 35.96 -0.76
CA LYS A 61 14.22 34.98 -1.78
C LYS A 61 15.34 33.99 -2.11
N ALA A 62 16.55 34.46 -2.35
CA ALA A 62 17.70 33.62 -2.64
C ALA A 62 18.03 32.67 -1.48
N LEU A 63 17.97 33.17 -0.24
CA LEU A 63 18.16 32.33 0.95
C LEU A 63 17.11 31.23 1.06
N ASN A 64 15.83 31.58 0.88
CA ASN A 64 14.75 30.59 0.94
C ASN A 64 14.86 29.55 -0.18
N SER A 65 15.21 29.97 -1.40
CA SER A 65 15.44 29.08 -2.53
C SER A 65 16.61 28.10 -2.25
N SER A 66 17.73 28.61 -1.75
CA SER A 66 18.87 27.78 -1.39
C SER A 66 18.54 26.78 -0.27
N LYS A 67 17.75 27.22 0.71
CA LYS A 67 17.28 26.37 1.81
C LYS A 67 16.38 25.24 1.32
N SER A 68 15.46 25.55 0.39
CA SER A 68 14.59 24.56 -0.23
C SER A 68 15.40 23.54 -1.05
N SER A 69 16.35 24.00 -1.85
CA SER A 69 17.23 23.13 -2.64
C SER A 69 18.08 22.21 -1.77
N LEU A 70 18.59 22.71 -0.65
CA LEU A 70 19.33 21.90 0.33
C LEU A 70 18.44 20.82 0.95
N SER A 71 17.20 21.17 1.34
CA SER A 71 16.25 20.20 1.90
C SER A 71 15.95 19.09 0.92
N GLN A 72 15.67 19.43 -0.35
CA GLN A 72 15.42 18.45 -1.41
C GLN A 72 16.63 17.53 -1.65
N ALA A 73 17.84 18.08 -1.67
CA ALA A 73 19.05 17.28 -1.84
C ALA A 73 19.31 16.32 -0.66
N LEU A 74 18.97 16.74 0.57
CA LEU A 74 19.06 15.87 1.75
C LEU A 74 18.03 14.73 1.71
N GLU A 75 16.78 15.03 1.33
CA GLU A 75 15.73 14.01 1.15
C GLU A 75 16.11 13.01 0.07
N GLU A 76 16.61 13.47 -1.08
CA GLU A 76 17.07 12.59 -2.16
C GLU A 76 18.23 11.68 -1.72
N LYS A 77 19.18 12.24 -0.98
CA LYS A 77 20.30 11.46 -0.40
C LYS A 77 19.78 10.38 0.54
N GLU A 78 18.83 10.70 1.41
CA GLU A 78 18.25 9.74 2.35
C GLU A 78 17.48 8.63 1.63
N LEU A 79 16.67 8.98 0.64
CA LEU A 79 15.97 8.01 -0.20
C LEU A 79 16.92 7.04 -0.88
N LYS A 80 17.99 7.57 -1.52
CA LYS A 80 19.01 6.73 -2.18
C LYS A 80 19.79 5.86 -1.19
N ALA A 81 20.07 6.35 0.02
CA ALA A 81 20.72 5.57 1.06
C ALA A 81 19.83 4.41 1.52
N ASN A 82 18.52 4.64 1.69
CA ASN A 82 17.54 3.62 2.06
C ASN A 82 17.33 2.60 0.93
N GLU A 83 17.27 3.04 -0.32
CA GLU A 83 17.22 2.15 -1.50
C GLU A 83 18.45 1.24 -1.57
N LEU A 84 19.64 1.80 -1.38
CA LEU A 84 20.88 1.02 -1.38
C LEU A 84 20.89 -0.01 -0.24
N LYS A 85 20.49 0.38 0.97
CA LYS A 85 20.39 -0.54 2.10
C LYS A 85 19.41 -1.68 1.83
N SER A 86 18.22 -1.38 1.30
CA SER A 86 17.20 -2.37 0.96
C SER A 86 17.64 -3.29 -0.21
N ALA A 87 18.45 -2.79 -1.13
CA ALA A 87 18.98 -3.59 -2.23
C ALA A 87 20.15 -4.49 -1.80
N LYS A 88 20.92 -4.07 -0.78
CA LYS A 88 22.08 -4.84 -0.29
C LYS A 88 21.66 -5.97 0.63
N ASP A 89 20.75 -5.70 1.56
CA ASP A 89 20.37 -6.64 2.62
C ASP A 89 18.88 -7.00 2.48
N ILE A 90 18.61 -8.09 1.73
CA ILE A 90 17.25 -8.62 1.56
C ILE A 90 16.97 -9.57 2.72
N THR A 91 16.02 -9.18 3.58
CA THR A 91 15.60 -9.99 4.73
C THR A 91 14.21 -10.58 4.51
N SER A 92 13.98 -11.79 5.03
CA SER A 92 12.66 -12.41 5.01
C SER A 92 11.71 -11.68 5.97
N PRO A 93 10.47 -11.35 5.53
CA PRO A 93 9.46 -10.77 6.42
C PRO A 93 8.81 -11.82 7.35
N ILE A 94 9.07 -13.11 7.13
CA ILE A 94 8.49 -14.22 7.89
C ILE A 94 9.56 -15.22 8.32
N GLU A 95 9.33 -15.89 9.45
CA GLU A 95 10.12 -17.04 9.86
C GLU A 95 9.71 -18.27 9.05
N GLY A 96 10.69 -18.99 8.48
CA GLY A 96 10.40 -20.15 7.64
C GLY A 96 11.65 -20.82 7.11
N SER A 97 11.43 -21.86 6.34
CA SER A 97 12.49 -22.61 5.63
C SER A 97 12.49 -22.22 4.15
N VAL A 98 13.67 -22.01 3.57
CA VAL A 98 13.82 -21.78 2.13
C VAL A 98 13.50 -23.08 1.40
N VAL A 99 12.45 -23.05 0.58
CA VAL A 99 11.98 -24.22 -0.20
C VAL A 99 12.63 -24.23 -1.57
N GLN A 100 12.80 -23.05 -2.16
CA GLN A 100 13.35 -22.91 -3.51
C GLN A 100 14.23 -21.66 -3.61
N ILE A 101 15.33 -21.79 -4.31
CA ILE A 101 16.23 -20.70 -4.70
C ILE A 101 16.07 -20.51 -6.21
N THR A 102 15.52 -19.37 -6.62
CA THR A 102 15.21 -19.11 -8.04
C THR A 102 16.40 -18.52 -8.78
N LYS A 103 17.31 -17.85 -8.05
CA LYS A 103 18.50 -17.22 -8.63
C LYS A 103 19.77 -17.67 -7.91
N LEU A 104 20.78 -18.03 -8.70
CA LEU A 104 22.08 -18.42 -8.18
C LEU A 104 22.98 -17.20 -7.94
N PRO A 105 23.97 -17.32 -7.03
CA PRO A 105 24.96 -16.27 -6.83
C PRO A 105 25.67 -15.89 -8.15
N GLY A 106 25.88 -14.58 -8.34
CA GLY A 106 26.49 -14.04 -9.56
C GLY A 106 25.51 -13.70 -10.69
N GLN A 107 24.22 -14.05 -10.56
CA GLN A 107 23.21 -13.66 -11.54
C GLN A 107 22.67 -12.25 -11.25
N SER A 108 22.41 -11.49 -12.33
CA SER A 108 21.78 -10.18 -12.23
C SER A 108 20.32 -10.31 -11.79
N VAL A 109 19.89 -9.44 -10.88
CA VAL A 109 18.54 -9.37 -10.37
C VAL A 109 17.96 -7.97 -10.56
N THR A 110 16.66 -7.90 -10.78
CA THR A 110 15.92 -6.65 -10.93
C THR A 110 14.81 -6.58 -9.88
N LYS A 111 14.35 -5.37 -9.59
CA LYS A 111 13.24 -5.16 -8.64
C LYS A 111 11.98 -5.91 -9.10
N GLY A 112 11.38 -6.65 -8.18
CA GLY A 112 10.19 -7.46 -8.44
C GLY A 112 10.48 -8.90 -8.89
N LEU A 113 11.76 -9.29 -9.03
CA LEU A 113 12.12 -10.66 -9.37
C LEU A 113 12.06 -11.54 -8.10
N GLU A 114 11.49 -12.73 -8.24
CA GLU A 114 11.48 -13.75 -7.19
C GLU A 114 12.89 -14.34 -7.01
N LEU A 115 13.42 -14.27 -5.80
CA LEU A 115 14.73 -14.79 -5.45
C LEU A 115 14.65 -16.11 -4.69
N PHE A 116 13.75 -16.18 -3.73
CA PHE A 116 13.54 -17.32 -2.84
C PHE A 116 12.07 -17.57 -2.62
N VAL A 117 11.70 -18.80 -2.48
CA VAL A 117 10.40 -19.22 -1.95
C VAL A 117 10.60 -19.70 -0.52
N ILE A 118 9.91 -19.08 0.42
CA ILE A 118 10.02 -19.40 1.85
C ILE A 118 8.69 -20.02 2.30
N SER A 119 8.76 -21.22 2.83
CA SER A 119 7.65 -21.86 3.51
C SER A 119 7.64 -21.43 4.97
N PRO A 120 6.55 -20.82 5.47
CA PRO A 120 6.47 -20.45 6.88
C PRO A 120 6.52 -21.70 7.76
N ASN A 121 7.18 -21.61 8.91
CA ASN A 121 7.14 -22.63 9.97
C ASN A 121 5.75 -22.65 10.60
N ASN A 122 4.79 -23.26 9.92
CA ASN A 122 3.40 -23.24 10.33
C ASN A 122 3.13 -24.33 11.35
N SER A 123 3.18 -23.99 12.62
CA SER A 123 2.80 -24.88 13.74
C SER A 123 1.30 -25.23 13.76
N LYS A 124 0.49 -24.66 12.86
CA LYS A 124 -0.98 -24.83 12.83
C LYS A 124 -1.47 -26.04 12.01
N GLY A 125 -0.56 -26.90 11.54
CA GLY A 125 -0.89 -28.08 10.76
C GLY A 125 -1.17 -27.77 9.27
N LEU A 126 -1.44 -28.82 8.49
CA LEU A 126 -1.77 -28.70 7.07
C LEU A 126 -3.19 -28.14 6.89
N LYS A 127 -3.38 -27.40 5.79
CA LYS A 127 -4.69 -27.01 5.28
C LYS A 127 -4.80 -27.47 3.83
N GLY A 128 -5.95 -27.97 3.44
CA GLY A 128 -6.24 -28.30 2.05
C GLY A 128 -6.99 -27.15 1.38
N THR A 129 -6.51 -26.70 0.23
CA THR A 129 -7.19 -25.71 -0.58
C THR A 129 -7.67 -26.37 -1.87
N PHE A 130 -8.97 -26.33 -2.13
CA PHE A 130 -9.60 -27.02 -3.24
C PHE A 130 -10.43 -26.09 -4.08
N LEU A 131 -10.46 -26.35 -5.39
CA LEU A 131 -11.35 -25.69 -6.32
C LEU A 131 -12.62 -26.53 -6.47
N VAL A 132 -13.77 -25.93 -6.24
CA VAL A 132 -15.07 -26.56 -6.35
C VAL A 132 -15.93 -25.80 -7.34
N SER A 133 -16.58 -26.52 -8.26
CA SER A 133 -17.50 -25.92 -9.23
C SER A 133 -18.57 -25.07 -8.52
N GLY A 134 -18.85 -23.87 -9.05
CA GLY A 134 -19.83 -22.94 -8.50
C GLY A 134 -21.23 -23.55 -8.30
N SER A 135 -21.65 -24.46 -9.18
CA SER A 135 -22.92 -25.20 -9.08
C SER A 135 -23.02 -26.10 -7.83
N ASN A 136 -21.89 -26.57 -7.34
CA ASN A 136 -21.80 -27.43 -6.14
C ASN A 136 -21.44 -26.63 -4.89
N ALA A 137 -20.66 -25.56 -5.03
CA ALA A 137 -20.21 -24.75 -3.90
C ALA A 137 -21.39 -24.11 -3.13
N GLY A 138 -22.48 -23.74 -3.83
CA GLY A 138 -23.69 -23.20 -3.18
C GLY A 138 -24.42 -24.17 -2.23
N LYS A 139 -24.07 -25.47 -2.30
CA LYS A 139 -24.66 -26.51 -1.42
C LYS A 139 -23.80 -26.76 -0.19
N ILE A 140 -22.55 -26.33 -0.21
CA ILE A 140 -21.54 -26.55 0.83
C ILE A 140 -21.67 -25.46 1.90
N LYS A 141 -21.51 -25.85 3.15
CA LYS A 141 -21.50 -24.95 4.29
C LYS A 141 -20.21 -25.08 5.07
N VAL A 142 -19.80 -23.99 5.72
CA VAL A 142 -18.71 -24.04 6.71
C VAL A 142 -19.08 -25.03 7.81
N GLY A 143 -18.16 -25.93 8.14
CA GLY A 143 -18.37 -27.02 9.07
C GLY A 143 -18.79 -28.35 8.43
N ASP A 144 -19.11 -28.38 7.13
CA ASP A 144 -19.41 -29.64 6.44
C ASP A 144 -18.20 -30.59 6.49
N ARG A 145 -18.49 -31.89 6.67
CA ARG A 145 -17.47 -32.93 6.71
C ARG A 145 -16.81 -33.10 5.34
N ALA A 146 -15.50 -33.19 5.36
CA ALA A 146 -14.68 -33.39 4.15
C ALA A 146 -13.80 -34.59 4.29
N LEU A 147 -13.67 -35.38 3.20
CA LEU A 147 -12.83 -36.53 3.08
C LEU A 147 -11.74 -36.23 2.04
N ILE A 148 -10.50 -36.15 2.50
CA ILE A 148 -9.35 -35.77 1.67
C ILE A 148 -8.56 -36.99 1.29
N SER A 149 -8.25 -37.15 -0.01
CA SER A 149 -7.39 -38.19 -0.55
C SER A 149 -6.15 -37.57 -1.18
N PRO A 150 -5.01 -37.52 -0.49
CA PRO A 150 -3.75 -37.08 -1.06
C PRO A 150 -3.28 -37.99 -2.18
N SER A 151 -2.64 -37.43 -3.22
CA SER A 151 -2.07 -38.26 -4.32
C SER A 151 -0.96 -39.18 -3.85
N SER A 152 -0.22 -38.79 -2.80
CA SER A 152 0.81 -39.63 -2.17
C SER A 152 0.25 -40.81 -1.35
N ALA A 153 -1.05 -40.79 -1.01
CA ALA A 153 -1.73 -41.81 -0.23
C ALA A 153 -3.13 -42.09 -0.81
N PRO A 154 -3.23 -42.87 -1.90
CA PRO A 154 -4.49 -43.17 -2.58
C PRO A 154 -5.54 -43.76 -1.65
N SER A 155 -6.79 -43.30 -1.78
CA SER A 155 -7.89 -43.69 -0.89
C SER A 155 -8.25 -45.15 -0.95
N GLN A 156 -7.97 -45.83 -2.05
CA GLN A 156 -8.21 -47.29 -2.20
C GLN A 156 -7.38 -48.13 -1.21
N ARG A 157 -6.18 -47.63 -0.83
CA ARG A 157 -5.26 -48.35 0.06
C ARG A 157 -5.26 -47.77 1.49
N TYR A 158 -5.33 -46.42 1.60
CA TYR A 158 -5.12 -45.73 2.87
C TYR A 158 -6.38 -45.06 3.43
N GLY A 159 -7.52 -45.16 2.70
CA GLY A 159 -8.73 -44.46 3.11
C GLY A 159 -8.63 -42.93 2.87
N TYR A 160 -9.36 -42.19 3.68
CA TYR A 160 -9.46 -40.74 3.55
C TYR A 160 -9.00 -40.06 4.83
N ILE A 161 -8.38 -38.90 4.72
CA ILE A 161 -8.14 -38.02 5.85
C ILE A 161 -9.46 -37.30 6.17
N GLN A 162 -9.89 -37.36 7.42
CA GLN A 162 -11.06 -36.64 7.90
C GLN A 162 -10.72 -35.16 8.05
N GLY A 163 -11.69 -34.31 7.75
CA GLY A 163 -11.60 -32.88 7.93
C GLY A 163 -12.94 -32.20 7.82
N TYR A 164 -12.97 -30.91 7.91
CA TYR A 164 -14.16 -30.08 7.78
C TYR A 164 -13.86 -28.81 7.00
N VAL A 165 -14.88 -28.27 6.36
CA VAL A 165 -14.80 -27.02 5.61
C VAL A 165 -14.58 -25.86 6.58
N GLU A 166 -13.43 -25.18 6.46
CA GLU A 166 -13.07 -24.01 7.30
C GLU A 166 -13.63 -22.73 6.69
N SER A 167 -13.51 -22.56 5.38
CA SER A 167 -14.02 -21.38 4.68
C SER A 167 -14.33 -21.68 3.22
N ILE A 168 -15.21 -20.85 2.64
CA ILE A 168 -15.60 -20.90 1.23
C ILE A 168 -15.47 -19.48 0.69
N SER A 169 -14.79 -19.30 -0.44
CA SER A 169 -14.72 -18.01 -1.11
C SER A 169 -16.12 -17.58 -1.58
N PRO A 170 -16.58 -16.37 -1.29
CA PRO A 170 -17.87 -15.89 -1.75
C PRO A 170 -17.87 -15.53 -3.25
N TYR A 171 -16.72 -15.42 -3.87
CA TYR A 171 -16.57 -15.06 -5.29
C TYR A 171 -15.77 -16.13 -6.05
N PRO A 172 -16.05 -16.31 -7.35
CA PRO A 172 -15.23 -17.15 -8.21
C PRO A 172 -13.77 -16.74 -8.21
N SER A 173 -12.90 -17.71 -8.17
CA SER A 173 -11.46 -17.50 -8.14
C SER A 173 -10.91 -17.28 -9.55
N ASN A 174 -10.01 -16.32 -9.71
CA ASN A 174 -9.24 -16.12 -10.92
C ASN A 174 -7.85 -16.82 -10.81
N PRO A 175 -7.11 -17.01 -11.92
CA PRO A 175 -5.79 -17.66 -11.89
C PRO A 175 -4.80 -17.00 -10.93
N SER A 176 -4.80 -15.68 -10.84
CA SER A 176 -3.89 -14.91 -9.96
C SER A 176 -4.19 -15.15 -8.48
N ALA A 177 -5.48 -15.24 -8.11
CA ALA A 177 -5.88 -15.58 -6.75
C ALA A 177 -5.45 -17.01 -6.39
N ILE A 178 -5.59 -17.95 -7.30
CA ILE A 178 -5.15 -19.35 -7.12
C ILE A 178 -3.63 -19.42 -6.99
N ALA A 179 -2.90 -18.69 -7.83
CA ALA A 179 -1.44 -18.62 -7.78
C ALA A 179 -0.91 -18.16 -6.42
N SER A 180 -1.56 -17.17 -5.80
CA SER A 180 -1.17 -16.69 -4.47
C SER A 180 -1.37 -17.73 -3.35
N PHE A 181 -2.30 -18.70 -3.51
CA PHE A 181 -2.48 -19.79 -2.58
C PHE A 181 -1.53 -20.97 -2.83
N ILE A 182 -1.28 -21.30 -4.11
CA ILE A 182 -0.42 -22.43 -4.53
C ILE A 182 1.06 -22.02 -4.45
N GLY A 183 1.38 -20.74 -4.54
CA GLY A 183 2.75 -20.22 -4.62
C GLY A 183 3.41 -20.43 -5.98
N SER A 184 2.65 -20.81 -7.02
CA SER A 184 3.15 -21.04 -8.38
C SER A 184 2.11 -20.65 -9.43
N GLU A 185 2.46 -19.69 -10.28
CA GLU A 185 1.59 -19.22 -11.35
C GLU A 185 1.36 -20.27 -12.45
N ASN A 186 2.38 -21.06 -12.75
CA ASN A 186 2.28 -22.10 -13.76
C ASN A 186 1.35 -23.25 -13.31
N LEU A 187 1.47 -23.69 -12.06
CA LEU A 187 0.56 -24.69 -11.50
C LEU A 187 -0.86 -24.14 -11.40
N ALA A 188 -1.04 -22.91 -11.02
CA ALA A 188 -2.35 -22.28 -10.97
C ALA A 188 -3.04 -22.26 -12.35
N LYS A 189 -2.31 -21.92 -13.40
CA LYS A 189 -2.83 -21.96 -14.78
C LYS A 189 -3.26 -23.36 -15.22
N THR A 190 -2.47 -24.39 -14.88
CA THR A 190 -2.80 -25.78 -15.21
C THR A 190 -4.05 -26.25 -14.48
N VAL A 191 -4.12 -26.04 -13.19
CA VAL A 191 -5.30 -26.41 -12.37
C VAL A 191 -6.54 -25.63 -12.80
N PHE A 192 -6.39 -24.34 -13.13
CA PHE A 192 -7.50 -23.51 -13.57
C PHE A 192 -8.04 -23.93 -14.95
N SER A 193 -7.18 -24.36 -15.87
CA SER A 193 -7.61 -24.75 -17.23
C SER A 193 -8.55 -25.96 -17.24
N GLU A 194 -8.44 -26.87 -16.29
CA GLU A 194 -9.30 -28.05 -16.16
C GLU A 194 -10.71 -27.74 -15.63
N GLU A 195 -10.85 -26.63 -14.83
CA GLU A 195 -12.10 -26.25 -14.16
C GLU A 195 -12.73 -24.93 -14.68
N MET A 196 -12.14 -24.34 -15.72
CA MET A 196 -12.45 -22.97 -16.17
C MET A 196 -13.90 -22.76 -16.65
N GLU A 197 -14.57 -23.80 -17.16
CA GLU A 197 -15.96 -23.71 -17.64
C GLU A 197 -16.99 -23.56 -16.51
N LYS A 198 -16.61 -23.74 -15.24
CA LYS A 198 -17.54 -23.90 -14.12
C LYS A 198 -17.43 -22.81 -13.04
N LEU A 199 -16.70 -21.72 -13.31
CA LEU A 199 -16.48 -20.61 -12.36
C LEU A 199 -16.13 -21.16 -10.95
N PRO A 200 -14.95 -21.72 -10.76
CA PRO A 200 -14.61 -22.46 -9.54
C PRO A 200 -14.53 -21.51 -8.33
N LEU A 201 -15.04 -21.97 -7.20
CA LEU A 201 -14.86 -21.32 -5.89
C LEU A 201 -13.78 -22.03 -5.10
N LEU A 202 -13.04 -21.25 -4.33
CA LEU A 202 -11.99 -21.75 -3.46
C LEU A 202 -12.60 -22.20 -2.13
N VAL A 203 -12.36 -23.46 -1.77
CA VAL A 203 -12.80 -24.04 -0.50
C VAL A 203 -11.58 -24.47 0.30
N VAL A 204 -11.45 -23.96 1.51
CA VAL A 204 -10.40 -24.35 2.44
C VAL A 204 -10.94 -25.40 3.39
N VAL A 205 -10.25 -26.52 3.44
CA VAL A 205 -10.59 -27.65 4.32
C VAL A 205 -9.48 -27.82 5.35
N LYS A 206 -9.86 -27.92 6.61
CA LYS A 206 -8.96 -28.20 7.71
C LYS A 206 -9.02 -29.68 8.06
N PRO A 207 -7.89 -30.42 7.91
CA PRO A 207 -7.81 -31.82 8.36
C PRO A 207 -7.98 -31.92 9.87
N GLU A 208 -8.52 -33.04 10.31
CA GLU A 208 -8.64 -33.34 11.74
C GLU A 208 -7.36 -34.01 12.25
N TYR A 209 -6.93 -33.59 13.45
CA TYR A 209 -5.74 -34.10 14.13
C TYR A 209 -6.13 -34.76 15.45
N LYS A 210 -5.56 -35.91 15.72
CA LYS A 210 -5.60 -36.57 17.02
C LYS A 210 -4.17 -36.96 17.44
N ASN A 211 -3.74 -36.48 18.60
CA ASN A 211 -2.38 -36.66 19.10
C ASN A 211 -1.30 -36.26 18.06
N SER A 212 -1.45 -35.09 17.43
CA SER A 212 -0.56 -34.54 16.38
C SER A 212 -0.48 -35.39 15.09
N LYS A 213 -1.34 -36.39 14.93
CA LYS A 213 -1.43 -37.21 13.71
C LYS A 213 -2.75 -36.95 13.00
N LEU A 214 -2.73 -37.03 11.68
CA LEU A 214 -3.92 -36.93 10.83
C LEU A 214 -4.88 -38.09 11.13
N VAL A 215 -6.17 -37.77 11.24
CA VAL A 215 -7.23 -38.76 11.45
C VAL A 215 -7.63 -39.36 10.11
N TRP A 216 -7.46 -40.69 9.96
CA TRP A 216 -7.81 -41.44 8.77
C TRP A 216 -9.11 -42.19 8.97
N GLU A 217 -9.94 -42.24 7.93
CA GLU A 217 -11.14 -43.07 7.86
C GLU A 217 -10.90 -44.26 6.94
N GLY A 218 -11.16 -45.44 7.45
CA GLY A 218 -10.99 -46.72 6.71
C GLY A 218 -9.64 -47.38 6.89
N SER A 219 -8.61 -46.73 7.43
CA SER A 219 -7.30 -47.33 7.72
C SER A 219 -6.53 -46.55 8.78
N LYS A 220 -5.32 -47.03 9.12
CA LYS A 220 -4.37 -46.30 10.00
C LYS A 220 -3.59 -45.18 9.27
N GLY A 221 -3.79 -45.04 7.96
CA GLY A 221 -3.02 -44.12 7.13
C GLY A 221 -1.61 -44.68 6.80
N PRO A 222 -0.83 -43.91 6.02
CA PRO A 222 0.54 -44.27 5.67
C PRO A 222 1.50 -44.01 6.84
N GLU A 223 2.66 -44.67 6.82
CA GLU A 223 3.73 -44.50 7.81
C GLU A 223 4.50 -43.18 7.62
N TRP A 224 4.43 -42.59 6.42
CA TRP A 224 5.10 -41.32 6.10
C TRP A 224 4.20 -40.13 6.33
N THR A 225 4.80 -38.96 6.49
CA THR A 225 4.08 -37.72 6.69
C THR A 225 3.65 -37.12 5.34
N ILE A 226 2.41 -36.63 5.26
CA ILE A 226 1.95 -35.86 4.10
C ILE A 226 2.58 -34.47 4.13
N LEU A 227 3.28 -34.12 3.05
CA LEU A 227 4.00 -32.86 2.93
C LEU A 227 3.08 -31.77 2.40
N SER A 228 3.39 -30.54 2.77
CA SER A 228 2.79 -29.34 2.15
C SER A 228 3.14 -29.33 0.65
N GLY A 229 2.18 -28.88 -0.19
CA GLY A 229 2.33 -28.93 -1.65
C GLY A 229 1.90 -30.24 -2.29
N THR A 230 1.50 -31.26 -1.50
CA THR A 230 0.92 -32.51 -2.05
C THR A 230 -0.45 -32.22 -2.65
N SER A 231 -0.66 -32.62 -3.92
CA SER A 231 -1.97 -32.57 -4.56
C SER A 231 -2.94 -33.55 -3.90
N ALA A 232 -4.22 -33.19 -3.82
CA ALA A 232 -5.23 -34.01 -3.18
C ALA A 232 -6.61 -33.80 -3.82
N ASN A 233 -7.42 -34.84 -3.76
CA ASN A 233 -8.85 -34.78 -4.08
C ASN A 233 -9.68 -34.66 -2.79
N VAL A 234 -10.81 -33.97 -2.86
CA VAL A 234 -11.72 -33.83 -1.73
C VAL A 234 -13.14 -34.29 -2.08
N LYS A 235 -13.77 -34.99 -1.15
CA LYS A 235 -15.20 -35.31 -1.18
C LYS A 235 -15.87 -34.58 -0.02
N ILE A 236 -16.72 -33.60 -0.31
CA ILE A 236 -17.43 -32.84 0.69
C ILE A 236 -18.83 -33.41 0.85
N ILE A 237 -19.20 -33.78 2.08
CA ILE A 237 -20.48 -34.38 2.43
C ILE A 237 -21.41 -33.28 2.90
N TYR A 238 -22.17 -32.67 1.98
CA TYR A 238 -23.07 -31.55 2.25
C TYR A 238 -24.48 -31.95 2.67
N LYS A 239 -24.85 -33.22 2.48
CA LYS A 239 -26.17 -33.73 2.86
C LYS A 239 -26.11 -35.23 3.19
N GLN A 240 -26.48 -35.60 4.40
CA GLN A 240 -26.73 -36.95 4.79
C GLN A 240 -28.23 -37.23 4.74
N ARG A 241 -28.65 -38.28 4.07
CA ARG A 241 -30.04 -38.75 4.06
C ARG A 241 -30.11 -40.15 4.65
N ILE A 242 -31.06 -40.38 5.51
CA ILE A 242 -31.33 -41.69 6.03
C ILE A 242 -31.91 -42.52 4.87
N PRO A 243 -31.49 -43.80 4.66
CA PRO A 243 -31.96 -44.63 3.54
C PRO A 243 -33.49 -44.69 3.41
N ILE A 244 -34.22 -44.72 4.53
CA ILE A 244 -35.68 -44.72 4.53
C ILE A 244 -36.27 -43.45 3.85
N SER A 245 -35.56 -42.35 3.81
CA SER A 245 -36.04 -41.12 3.17
C SER A 245 -36.16 -41.22 1.64
N TYR A 246 -35.55 -42.23 1.03
CA TYR A 246 -35.72 -42.53 -0.40
C TYR A 246 -36.98 -43.34 -0.69
N VAL A 247 -37.49 -44.10 0.29
CA VAL A 247 -38.67 -44.94 0.16
C VAL A 247 -39.93 -44.11 0.42
N LEU A 248 -39.88 -43.15 1.36
CA LEU A 248 -41.00 -42.28 1.70
C LEU A 248 -41.62 -41.49 0.55
N PRO A 249 -40.86 -40.88 -0.39
CA PRO A 249 -41.43 -40.19 -1.53
C PRO A 249 -42.23 -41.15 -2.45
N TRP A 250 -41.74 -42.35 -2.64
CA TRP A 250 -42.42 -43.40 -3.45
C TRP A 250 -43.72 -43.88 -2.75
N VAL A 251 -43.71 -44.08 -1.43
CA VAL A 251 -44.89 -44.43 -0.65
C VAL A 251 -45.89 -43.26 -0.67
N LYS A 252 -45.43 -42.00 -0.54
CA LYS A 252 -46.32 -40.83 -0.67
C LYS A 252 -46.97 -40.70 -2.07
N SER A 253 -46.25 -41.06 -3.13
CA SER A 253 -46.80 -41.03 -4.47
C SER A 253 -47.87 -42.12 -4.71
N ILE A 254 -47.77 -43.25 -4.01
CA ILE A 254 -48.76 -44.34 -4.10
C ILE A 254 -49.98 -44.11 -3.19
N THR A 255 -49.76 -43.53 -2.03
CA THR A 255 -50.86 -43.38 -1.01
C THR A 255 -51.64 -42.09 -1.10
N GLY A 256 -51.17 -41.14 -1.94
CA GLY A 256 -51.83 -39.82 -2.09
C GLY A 256 -51.87 -38.92 -0.84
N ILE A 257 -51.21 -39.35 0.25
CA ILE A 257 -51.17 -38.61 1.52
C ILE A 257 -50.01 -37.61 1.43
N GLY A 258 -50.34 -36.34 1.08
CA GLY A 258 -49.29 -35.30 1.11
C GLY A 258 -49.57 -34.00 0.40
N ASN A 259 -50.82 -33.60 0.27
CA ASN A 259 -51.20 -32.20 -0.04
C ASN A 259 -52.00 -31.65 1.14
N ILE A 260 -51.29 -31.08 2.12
CA ILE A 260 -51.75 -30.00 2.99
C ILE A 260 -50.57 -29.05 3.13
#